data_c09c4e61c2694d27070e2aa9324fafb9
#
_entry.id   c09c4e61c2694d27070e2aa9324fafb9
#
_cell.length_a   1.000
_cell.length_b   1.000
_cell.length_c   1.000
_cell.angle_alpha   90.00
_cell.angle_beta   90.00
_cell.angle_gamma   90.00
#
_symmetry.space_group_name_H-M   'P 1'
#
loop_
_entity.id
_entity.type
_entity.pdbx_description
1 polymer ?
#
loop_
_entity_poly.entity_id
_entity_poly.type
_entity_poly.pdbx_seq_one_letter_code
_entity_poly.pdbx_strand_id
1 'polypeptide(L)'
;MNAERLAHFRECLESLAEEIKAYLTSSKESAGVVELDTSIGRLSRMDAMQNQQMAMELRRRKKNQLLQITNALTRIDQEIYGQCGLCRQPISEDRLEAFPEIVTCVNCA
;
A
#
# COMPACT_ATOMS: atom_id res chain seq x y z
N MET A 1 -15.97 6.14 -16.60
CA MET A 1 -16.25 6.51 -15.19
C MET A 1 -16.53 8.00 -15.14
N ASN A 2 -17.56 8.41 -14.42
CA ASN A 2 -17.91 9.83 -14.37
C ASN A 2 -17.03 10.62 -13.40
N ALA A 3 -17.13 11.93 -13.41
CA ALA A 3 -16.30 12.81 -12.60
C ALA A 3 -16.51 12.60 -11.09
N GLU A 4 -17.75 12.30 -10.69
CA GLU A 4 -18.06 12.05 -9.28
C GLU A 4 -17.39 10.78 -8.76
N ARG A 5 -17.41 9.71 -9.55
CA ARG A 5 -16.73 8.47 -9.20
C ARG A 5 -15.23 8.64 -9.17
N LEU A 6 -14.66 9.37 -10.12
CA LEU A 6 -13.23 9.67 -10.12
C LEU A 6 -12.83 10.49 -8.90
N ALA A 7 -13.62 11.47 -8.51
CA ALA A 7 -13.37 12.26 -7.32
C ALA A 7 -13.42 11.39 -6.05
N HIS A 8 -14.38 10.48 -5.97
CA HIS A 8 -14.50 9.54 -4.87
C HIS A 8 -13.25 8.66 -4.75
N PHE A 9 -12.82 8.06 -5.85
CA PHE A 9 -11.63 7.20 -5.84
C PHE A 9 -10.36 7.99 -5.57
N ARG A 10 -10.24 9.20 -6.07
CA ARG A 10 -9.12 10.08 -5.76
C ARG A 10 -9.03 10.33 -4.25
N GLU A 11 -10.15 10.63 -3.63
CA GLU A 11 -10.22 10.89 -2.19
C GLU A 11 -9.84 9.64 -1.39
N CYS A 12 -10.34 8.47 -1.79
CA CYS A 12 -9.97 7.20 -1.18
C CYS A 12 -8.47 6.93 -1.29
N LEU A 13 -7.90 7.15 -2.46
CA LEU A 13 -6.47 6.94 -2.70
C LEU A 13 -5.61 7.91 -1.88
N GLU A 14 -6.00 9.16 -1.82
CA GLU A 14 -5.28 10.16 -1.02
C GLU A 14 -5.32 9.82 0.47
N SER A 15 -6.48 9.39 0.99
CA SER A 15 -6.61 8.94 2.37
C SER A 15 -5.72 7.73 2.67
N LEU A 16 -5.73 6.73 1.78
CA LEU A 16 -4.86 5.56 1.93
C LEU A 16 -3.39 5.95 1.91
N ALA A 17 -3.00 6.86 1.03
CA ALA A 17 -1.63 7.34 0.94
C ALA A 17 -1.19 7.99 2.26
N GLU A 18 -2.04 8.80 2.84
CA GLU A 18 -1.75 9.45 4.12
C GLU A 18 -1.61 8.42 5.25
N GLU A 19 -2.49 7.43 5.31
CA GLU A 19 -2.41 6.36 6.30
C GLU A 19 -1.10 5.58 6.16
N ILE A 20 -0.72 5.24 4.94
CA ILE A 20 0.50 4.49 4.68
C ILE A 20 1.74 5.32 5.02
N LYS A 21 1.76 6.59 4.66
CA LYS A 21 2.85 7.50 5.00
C LYS A 21 3.01 7.62 6.51
N ALA A 22 1.90 7.77 7.23
CA ALA A 22 1.92 7.82 8.69
C ALA A 22 2.45 6.52 9.28
N TYR A 23 2.01 5.38 8.76
CA TYR A 23 2.51 4.07 9.18
C TYR A 23 4.03 3.94 8.94
N LEU A 24 4.50 4.31 7.76
CA LEU A 24 5.91 4.21 7.43
C LEU A 24 6.78 5.13 8.29
N THR A 25 6.28 6.30 8.63
CA THR A 25 6.97 7.23 9.52
C THR A 25 7.04 6.68 10.94
N SER A 26 5.92 6.21 11.48
CA SER A 26 5.85 5.72 12.85
C SER A 26 6.55 4.38 13.05
N SER A 27 6.57 3.51 12.04
CA SER A 27 7.19 2.19 12.13
C SER A 27 8.68 2.18 11.80
N LYS A 28 9.23 3.30 11.35
CA LYS A 28 10.64 3.39 10.96
C LYS A 28 11.57 2.96 12.08
N GLU A 29 11.31 3.41 13.30
CA GLU A 29 12.09 3.05 14.46
C GLU A 29 11.96 1.55 14.78
N SER A 30 10.76 1.03 14.71
CA SER A 30 10.50 -0.40 14.98
C SER A 30 11.19 -1.32 13.98
N ALA A 31 11.29 -0.90 12.72
CA ALA A 31 11.93 -1.68 11.67
C ALA A 31 13.44 -1.48 11.62
N GLY A 32 13.93 -0.30 12.00
CA GLY A 32 15.34 0.06 11.87
C GLY A 32 16.17 -0.20 13.12
N VAL A 33 15.53 -0.28 14.27
CA VAL A 33 16.22 -0.42 15.54
C VAL A 33 15.68 -1.61 16.29
N VAL A 34 16.39 -2.69 16.24
CA VAL A 34 16.27 -3.68 17.29
C VAL A 34 17.31 -3.30 18.34
N GLU A 35 17.01 -2.32 19.12
CA GLU A 35 17.72 -2.18 20.37
C GLU A 35 17.28 -3.32 21.24
N LEU A 36 18.06 -4.31 21.24
CA LEU A 36 17.96 -5.36 22.21
C LEU A 36 18.35 -4.78 23.54
N ASP A 37 17.36 -4.48 24.30
CA ASP A 37 17.58 -4.28 25.71
C ASP A 37 18.17 -5.58 26.22
N THR A 38 19.45 -5.51 26.55
CA THR A 38 20.21 -6.67 26.98
C THR A 38 19.71 -7.32 28.25
N SER A 39 18.81 -6.67 28.98
CA SER A 39 18.20 -7.21 30.18
C SER A 39 17.19 -8.33 29.91
N ILE A 40 16.75 -8.51 28.67
CA ILE A 40 15.66 -9.41 28.35
C ILE A 40 16.10 -10.83 27.97
N GLY A 41 17.35 -11.17 27.99
CA GLY A 41 17.82 -12.51 27.84
C GLY A 41 17.79 -13.09 26.40
N ARG A 42 18.31 -14.30 26.26
CA ARG A 42 18.63 -14.88 24.95
C ARG A 42 17.47 -15.24 24.08
N LEU A 43 16.34 -15.67 24.65
CA LEU A 43 15.13 -16.03 23.91
C LEU A 43 14.54 -14.82 23.23
N SER A 44 14.63 -13.67 23.88
CA SER A 44 14.12 -12.42 23.35
C SER A 44 14.90 -11.92 22.14
N ARG A 45 16.16 -12.32 22.01
CA ARG A 45 16.98 -11.91 20.87
C ARG A 45 16.47 -12.48 19.55
N MET A 46 16.13 -13.76 19.54
CA MET A 46 15.60 -14.40 18.34
C MET A 46 14.21 -13.87 18.01
N ASP A 47 13.36 -13.70 19.02
CA ASP A 47 12.03 -13.13 18.81
C ASP A 47 12.10 -11.70 18.30
N ALA A 48 13.02 -10.90 18.83
CA ALA A 48 13.22 -9.51 18.37
C ALA A 48 13.68 -9.48 16.91
N MET A 49 14.56 -10.38 16.50
CA MET A 49 15.01 -10.46 15.11
C MET A 49 13.88 -10.89 14.18
N GLN A 50 13.08 -11.86 14.57
CA GLN A 50 11.91 -12.29 13.80
C GLN A 50 10.90 -11.15 13.66
N ASN A 51 10.62 -10.45 14.76
CA ASN A 51 9.71 -9.31 14.74
C ASN A 51 10.23 -8.20 13.85
N GLN A 52 11.54 -7.97 13.84
CA GLN A 52 12.15 -6.99 12.94
C GLN A 52 11.96 -7.39 11.48
N GLN A 53 12.18 -8.64 11.14
CA GLN A 53 11.98 -9.13 9.78
C GLN A 53 10.54 -8.99 9.33
N MET A 54 9.59 -9.31 10.20
CA MET A 54 8.16 -9.14 9.92
C MET A 54 7.81 -7.66 9.73
N ALA A 55 8.35 -6.79 10.55
CA ALA A 55 8.13 -5.34 10.44
C ALA A 55 8.71 -4.79 9.13
N MET A 56 9.90 -5.26 8.74
CA MET A 56 10.53 -4.86 7.47
C MET A 56 9.72 -5.35 6.27
N GLU A 57 9.21 -6.56 6.32
CA GLU A 57 8.38 -7.12 5.27
C GLU A 57 7.09 -6.33 5.12
N LEU A 58 6.44 -6.00 6.22
CA LEU A 58 5.21 -5.20 6.22
C LEU A 58 5.47 -3.79 5.68
N ARG A 59 6.59 -3.17 6.08
CA ARG A 59 7.00 -1.87 5.52
C ARG A 59 7.19 -1.96 4.02
N ARG A 60 7.83 -3.00 3.53
CA ARG A 60 8.03 -3.21 2.09
C ARG A 60 6.72 -3.30 1.36
N ARG A 61 5.76 -4.04 1.90
CA ARG A 61 4.41 -4.16 1.31
C ARG A 61 3.70 -2.82 1.29
N LYS A 62 3.82 -2.05 2.36
CA LYS A 62 3.22 -0.71 2.45
C LYS A 62 3.86 0.26 1.46
N LYS A 63 5.18 0.21 1.29
CA LYS A 63 5.86 1.02 0.29
C LYS A 63 5.40 0.68 -1.12
N ASN A 64 5.25 -0.60 -1.44
CA ASN A 64 4.75 -1.05 -2.73
C ASN A 64 3.32 -0.60 -2.96
N GLN A 65 2.48 -0.69 -1.94
CA GLN A 65 1.11 -0.20 -2.00
C GLN A 65 1.07 1.31 -2.26
N LEU A 66 1.95 2.07 -1.61
CA LEU A 66 2.05 3.51 -1.83
C LEU A 66 2.44 3.83 -3.28
N LEU A 67 3.35 3.08 -3.87
CA LEU A 67 3.71 3.22 -5.28
C LEU A 67 2.52 2.94 -6.18
N GLN A 68 1.72 1.92 -5.87
CA GLN A 68 0.51 1.60 -6.62
C GLN A 68 -0.51 2.73 -6.50
N ILE A 69 -0.67 3.30 -5.31
CA ILE A 69 -1.57 4.44 -5.08
C ILE A 69 -1.13 5.65 -5.90
N THR A 70 0.17 5.96 -5.89
CA THR A 70 0.73 7.06 -6.67
C THR A 70 0.48 6.85 -8.16
N ASN A 71 0.68 5.64 -8.65
CA ASN A 71 0.39 5.29 -10.03
C ASN A 71 -1.09 5.45 -10.36
N ALA A 72 -1.98 5.01 -9.46
CA ALA A 72 -3.42 5.15 -9.64
C ALA A 72 -3.85 6.61 -9.71
N LEU A 73 -3.28 7.46 -8.87
CA LEU A 73 -3.53 8.91 -8.91
C LEU A 73 -3.08 9.53 -10.23
N THR A 74 -1.91 9.12 -10.73
CA THR A 74 -1.42 9.53 -12.04
C THR A 74 -2.38 9.11 -13.14
N ARG A 75 -2.92 7.89 -13.05
CA ARG A 75 -3.89 7.39 -14.03
C ARG A 75 -5.19 8.18 -14.02
N ILE A 76 -5.63 8.65 -12.85
CA ILE A 76 -6.78 9.56 -12.77
C ILE A 76 -6.48 10.85 -13.53
N ASP A 77 -5.31 11.43 -13.36
CA ASP A 77 -4.89 12.65 -14.04
C ASP A 77 -4.78 12.44 -15.57
N GLN A 78 -4.41 11.23 -15.99
CA GLN A 78 -4.31 10.86 -17.41
C GLN A 78 -5.64 10.38 -18.00
N GLU A 79 -6.70 10.34 -17.20
CA GLU A 79 -8.04 9.89 -17.62
C GLU A 79 -8.10 8.41 -18.05
N ILE A 80 -7.20 7.59 -17.51
CA ILE A 80 -7.16 6.13 -17.80
C ILE A 80 -7.45 5.29 -16.56
N TYR A 81 -7.82 5.90 -15.45
CA TYR A 81 -8.15 5.17 -14.22
C TYR A 81 -9.37 4.28 -14.45
N GLY A 82 -9.31 3.07 -13.88
CA GLY A 82 -10.38 2.09 -14.04
C GLY A 82 -10.23 1.19 -15.25
N GLN A 83 -9.17 1.40 -16.05
CA GLN A 83 -8.83 0.50 -17.15
C GLN A 83 -7.67 -0.39 -16.75
N CYS A 84 -7.73 -1.67 -17.13
CA CYS A 84 -6.63 -2.59 -16.89
C CYS A 84 -5.39 -2.13 -17.66
N GLY A 85 -4.25 -2.11 -16.99
CA GLY A 85 -2.99 -1.72 -17.59
C GLY A 85 -2.45 -2.73 -18.61
N LEU A 86 -2.95 -3.95 -18.61
CA LEU A 86 -2.48 -5.02 -19.49
C LEU A 86 -3.41 -5.26 -20.68
N CYS A 87 -4.72 -5.42 -20.44
CA CYS A 87 -5.68 -5.72 -21.49
C CYS A 87 -6.57 -4.53 -21.87
N ARG A 88 -6.48 -3.44 -21.15
CA ARG A 88 -7.23 -2.20 -21.36
C ARG A 88 -8.75 -2.35 -21.22
N GLN A 89 -9.21 -3.47 -20.70
CA GLN A 89 -10.61 -3.66 -20.38
C GLN A 89 -10.97 -2.93 -19.09
N PRO A 90 -12.22 -2.52 -18.92
CA PRO A 90 -12.59 -1.84 -17.66
C PRO A 90 -12.49 -2.79 -16.48
N ILE A 91 -12.00 -2.26 -15.37
CA ILE A 91 -11.97 -2.96 -14.09
C ILE A 91 -13.32 -2.74 -13.44
N SER A 92 -13.89 -3.77 -12.80
CA SER A 92 -15.19 -3.64 -12.15
C SER A 92 -15.11 -2.62 -11.00
N GLU A 93 -16.17 -1.83 -10.82
CA GLU A 93 -16.23 -0.85 -9.75
C GLU A 93 -16.13 -1.50 -8.37
N ASP A 94 -16.72 -2.68 -8.19
CA ASP A 94 -16.63 -3.42 -6.93
C ASP A 94 -15.19 -3.74 -6.57
N ARG A 95 -14.39 -4.12 -7.56
CA ARG A 95 -12.96 -4.38 -7.36
C ARG A 95 -12.19 -3.10 -7.01
N LEU A 96 -12.53 -2.00 -7.66
CA LEU A 96 -11.93 -0.69 -7.36
C LEU A 96 -12.33 -0.18 -5.98
N GLU A 97 -13.56 -0.42 -5.55
CA GLU A 97 -13.99 -0.04 -4.19
C GLU A 97 -13.21 -0.83 -3.12
N ALA A 98 -12.95 -2.10 -3.37
CA ALA A 98 -12.17 -2.93 -2.45
C ALA A 98 -10.68 -2.56 -2.47
N PHE A 99 -10.14 -2.30 -3.66
CA PHE A 99 -8.71 -2.05 -3.86
C PHE A 99 -8.54 -0.90 -4.86
N PRO A 100 -8.68 0.36 -4.41
CA PRO A 100 -8.64 1.50 -5.34
C PRO A 100 -7.29 1.68 -6.04
N GLU A 101 -6.22 1.15 -5.48
CA GLU A 101 -4.87 1.23 -6.07
C GLU A 101 -4.62 0.21 -7.18
N ILE A 102 -5.57 -0.68 -7.43
CA ILE A 102 -5.37 -1.76 -8.39
C ILE A 102 -5.35 -1.22 -9.83
N VAL A 103 -4.51 -1.79 -10.66
CA VAL A 103 -4.34 -1.38 -12.05
C VAL A 103 -4.57 -2.52 -13.04
N THR A 104 -4.98 -3.70 -12.54
CA THR A 104 -5.26 -4.87 -13.37
C THR A 104 -6.65 -5.42 -13.10
N CYS A 105 -7.29 -5.98 -14.12
CA CYS A 105 -8.56 -6.65 -13.97
C CYS A 105 -8.37 -8.07 -13.40
N VAL A 106 -9.47 -8.71 -13.04
CA VAL A 106 -9.46 -10.07 -12.46
C VAL A 106 -8.74 -11.06 -13.37
N ASN A 107 -8.90 -10.90 -14.68
CA ASN A 107 -8.31 -11.83 -15.66
C ASN A 107 -6.80 -11.63 -15.84
N CYS A 108 -6.29 -10.44 -15.53
CA CYS A 108 -4.87 -10.12 -15.71
C CYS A 108 -4.07 -10.15 -14.40
N ALA A 109 -4.77 -10.19 -13.29
CA ALA A 109 -4.15 -10.18 -11.96
C ALA A 109 -3.48 -11.51 -11.61
#